data_72528c497604886e04eaecf81db65c55
#
_entry.id   72528c497604886e04eaecf81db65c55
#
_cell.length_a   1.000
_cell.length_b   1.000
_cell.length_c   1.000
_cell.angle_alpha   90.00
_cell.angle_beta   90.00
_cell.angle_gamma   90.00
#
_symmetry.space_group_name_H-M   'P 1'
#
loop_
_entity.id
_entity.type
_entity.pdbx_description
1 polymer ?
#
loop_
_entity_poly.entity_id
_entity_poly.type
_entity_poly.pdbx_seq_one_letter_code
_entity_poly.pdbx_strand_id
1 'polypeptide(L)'
;SPTQGEHYSQAFVETHLGTLSTVSCGRRDESIDGYILDIDECCWKWLEENVVCEETMRENTMDKSAKTLLRLLDIAINGNVKEIDDNVDWRNVLLLAQKQGVRGLAYEALELLKQENEACTCFPDRTTLMQWYAQTAFVEKMFAQHVALAKDVVEIWKQHGIKTIVFKGLAHSRYYPKPEHREFGDFDCYLIDADGNCAYKQGNEIVREKGLMVDDGWYKHSHIAYKKLTIENHQFFTSVRHGGTDRALYQYMVEAIGDVNQLERLDGTDIYVLPIVAEGLFMLYHSLSHFLVEGINLRHFVDWACWIKTNQDKLEWSDFYSLCKRFRLDGFVDVLNTIAVKYLGVELNDKSIFADSKFAEMTIESALYDDSSIYNRGKGQWYQRLHVIGNAFRY
;
A
#
# COMPACT_ATOMS: atom_id res chain seq x y z
N SER A 1 22.75 25.17 -26.78
CA SER A 1 23.61 24.00 -27.00
C SER A 1 23.67 23.23 -25.70
N PRO A 2 23.22 21.96 -25.67
CA PRO A 2 23.29 21.13 -24.48
C PRO A 2 24.75 20.89 -24.08
N THR A 3 25.02 20.90 -22.81
CA THR A 3 26.36 20.67 -22.27
C THR A 3 26.75 19.19 -22.44
N GLN A 4 28.07 18.92 -22.67
CA GLN A 4 28.60 17.57 -22.94
C GLN A 4 28.21 16.49 -21.88
N GLY A 5 27.77 16.88 -20.70
CA GLY A 5 27.30 15.97 -19.64
C GLY A 5 25.95 15.28 -19.92
N GLU A 6 25.04 15.96 -20.64
CA GLU A 6 23.73 15.39 -20.97
C GLU A 6 23.81 14.26 -22.01
N HIS A 7 24.76 14.33 -22.92
CA HIS A 7 24.96 13.29 -23.94
C HIS A 7 25.58 11.99 -23.39
N TYR A 8 26.44 12.09 -22.35
CA TYR A 8 27.07 10.91 -21.76
C TYR A 8 26.07 10.12 -20.88
N SER A 9 25.22 10.81 -20.15
CA SER A 9 24.18 10.15 -19.32
C SER A 9 23.16 9.40 -20.18
N GLN A 10 22.77 9.98 -21.31
CA GLN A 10 21.79 9.37 -22.23
C GLN A 10 22.35 8.14 -22.95
N ALA A 11 23.63 8.17 -23.35
CA ALA A 11 24.30 7.05 -24.02
C ALA A 11 24.55 5.87 -23.06
N PHE A 12 24.85 6.14 -21.78
CA PHE A 12 25.03 5.09 -20.78
C PHE A 12 23.71 4.38 -20.45
N VAL A 13 22.63 5.16 -20.29
CA VAL A 13 21.28 4.64 -20.07
C VAL A 13 20.82 3.77 -21.25
N GLU A 14 21.08 4.21 -22.49
CA GLU A 14 20.74 3.43 -23.68
C GLU A 14 21.58 2.14 -23.81
N THR A 15 22.82 2.12 -23.31
CA THR A 15 23.72 0.95 -23.43
C THR A 15 23.48 -0.09 -22.32
N HIS A 16 23.18 0.32 -21.11
CA HIS A 16 23.04 -0.57 -19.96
C HIS A 16 21.58 -0.93 -19.63
N LEU A 17 20.64 -0.04 -19.93
CA LEU A 17 19.21 -0.35 -19.90
C LEU A 17 18.71 -0.92 -21.23
N GLY A 18 19.51 -0.89 -22.29
CA GLY A 18 19.21 -1.54 -23.58
C GLY A 18 19.01 -3.04 -23.48
N THR A 19 19.66 -3.72 -22.55
CA THR A 19 19.40 -5.13 -22.19
C THR A 19 18.07 -5.31 -21.45
N LEU A 20 17.56 -4.29 -20.78
CA LEU A 20 16.24 -4.29 -20.16
C LEU A 20 15.14 -3.89 -21.17
N SER A 21 15.45 -3.03 -22.15
CA SER A 21 14.49 -2.56 -23.16
C SER A 21 14.30 -3.52 -24.34
N THR A 22 15.22 -4.42 -24.64
CA THR A 22 15.05 -5.43 -25.70
C THR A 22 14.08 -6.55 -25.33
N VAL A 23 13.69 -6.66 -24.06
CA VAL A 23 12.64 -7.57 -23.60
C VAL A 23 11.23 -6.96 -23.76
N SER A 24 11.11 -5.65 -23.98
CA SER A 24 9.82 -4.94 -24.02
C SER A 24 9.22 -4.71 -25.40
N CYS A 25 9.81 -5.22 -26.49
CA CYS A 25 9.32 -4.98 -27.86
C CYS A 25 8.40 -6.10 -28.39
N GLY A 26 7.62 -6.75 -27.56
CA GLY A 26 6.68 -7.77 -28.00
C GLY A 26 5.47 -7.87 -27.09
N ARG A 27 4.44 -7.06 -27.35
CA ARG A 27 3.11 -7.01 -26.74
C ARG A 27 2.95 -6.04 -25.57
N ARG A 28 1.89 -5.24 -25.66
CA ARG A 28 1.56 -4.07 -24.84
C ARG A 28 1.05 -4.37 -23.42
N ASP A 29 1.33 -5.52 -22.81
CA ASP A 29 0.73 -5.95 -21.53
C ASP A 29 1.69 -6.65 -20.56
N GLU A 30 3.00 -6.51 -20.70
CA GLU A 30 3.90 -7.02 -19.68
C GLU A 30 4.21 -5.89 -18.68
N SER A 31 3.51 -5.90 -17.54
CA SER A 31 3.77 -4.99 -16.43
C SER A 31 5.20 -5.15 -15.93
N ILE A 32 5.81 -4.02 -15.57
CA ILE A 32 7.17 -3.91 -15.05
C ILE A 32 7.32 -4.54 -13.65
N ASP A 33 6.24 -5.08 -13.11
CA ASP A 33 6.14 -5.66 -11.75
C ASP A 33 7.19 -6.72 -11.39
N GLY A 34 7.92 -7.22 -12.38
CA GLY A 34 8.80 -8.35 -12.17
C GLY A 34 10.28 -8.08 -11.90
N TYR A 35 10.71 -6.82 -11.93
CA TYR A 35 12.13 -6.48 -11.77
C TYR A 35 12.45 -5.75 -10.46
N ILE A 36 11.49 -5.66 -9.56
CA ILE A 36 11.53 -4.76 -8.41
C ILE A 36 12.63 -5.12 -7.42
N LEU A 37 12.93 -6.40 -7.22
CA LEU A 37 13.88 -6.84 -6.20
C LEU A 37 15.22 -7.40 -6.76
N ASP A 38 15.40 -7.48 -8.08
CA ASP A 38 16.62 -8.05 -8.70
C ASP A 38 17.44 -7.02 -9.50
N ILE A 39 17.40 -5.74 -9.16
CA ILE A 39 18.27 -4.72 -9.76
C ILE A 39 19.73 -4.97 -9.32
N ASP A 40 20.65 -5.10 -10.28
CA ASP A 40 22.02 -5.45 -9.99
C ASP A 40 22.82 -4.32 -9.30
N GLU A 41 23.91 -4.71 -8.62
CA GLU A 41 24.77 -3.81 -7.83
C GLU A 41 25.45 -2.72 -8.66
N CYS A 42 25.62 -2.95 -9.97
CA CYS A 42 26.25 -2.02 -10.90
C CYS A 42 25.33 -0.85 -11.28
N CYS A 43 24.05 -1.11 -11.50
CA CYS A 43 23.02 -0.09 -11.71
C CYS A 43 22.87 0.80 -10.47
N TRP A 44 22.97 0.21 -9.28
CA TRP A 44 22.91 0.94 -8.01
C TRP A 44 24.08 1.90 -7.83
N LYS A 45 25.31 1.44 -8.09
CA LYS A 45 26.52 2.23 -7.94
C LYS A 45 26.55 3.43 -8.90
N TRP A 46 26.08 3.24 -10.14
CA TRP A 46 25.96 4.33 -11.11
C TRP A 46 24.95 5.38 -10.67
N LEU A 47 23.79 4.95 -10.13
CA LEU A 47 22.76 5.84 -9.62
C LEU A 47 23.28 6.70 -8.46
N GLU A 48 24.07 6.15 -7.53
CA GLU A 48 24.68 6.91 -6.44
C GLU A 48 25.67 7.98 -6.92
N GLU A 49 26.47 7.66 -7.92
CA GLU A 49 27.52 8.56 -8.40
C GLU A 49 26.97 9.72 -9.25
N ASN A 50 25.80 9.56 -9.87
CA ASN A 50 25.31 10.50 -10.88
C ASN A 50 24.05 11.27 -10.47
N VAL A 51 23.34 10.89 -9.43
CA VAL A 51 22.08 11.55 -9.00
C VAL A 51 22.27 12.50 -7.81
N VAL A 52 23.38 12.36 -7.06
CA VAL A 52 23.71 13.26 -5.93
C VAL A 52 23.96 14.73 -6.35
N CYS A 53 24.10 15.01 -7.64
CA CYS A 53 24.50 16.34 -8.11
C CYS A 53 23.35 17.34 -8.34
N GLU A 54 22.09 16.95 -8.22
CA GLU A 54 20.93 17.86 -8.40
C GLU A 54 20.17 18.22 -7.11
N GLU A 55 20.72 17.92 -5.93
CA GLU A 55 20.16 18.35 -4.62
C GLU A 55 20.32 19.85 -4.36
N THR A 56 20.47 20.69 -5.37
CA THR A 56 20.42 22.14 -5.20
C THR A 56 18.98 22.62 -5.12
N MET A 57 18.50 22.74 -3.87
CA MET A 57 17.49 23.69 -3.41
C MET A 57 16.13 23.65 -4.11
N ARG A 58 15.28 22.75 -3.68
CA ARG A 58 13.88 23.10 -3.46
C ARG A 58 13.61 22.99 -1.97
N GLU A 59 13.46 24.10 -1.28
CA GLU A 59 12.64 24.19 -0.08
C GLU A 59 11.19 23.86 -0.47
N ASN A 60 10.93 22.62 -0.77
CA ASN A 60 9.56 22.13 -0.97
C ASN A 60 8.98 21.86 0.43
N THR A 61 8.64 22.91 1.12
CA THR A 61 7.83 22.77 2.32
C THR A 61 6.45 22.27 1.89
N MET A 62 6.09 21.07 2.38
CA MET A 62 4.75 20.51 2.26
C MET A 62 3.69 21.58 2.47
N ASP A 63 2.70 21.69 1.59
CA ASP A 63 1.69 22.75 1.67
C ASP A 63 0.80 22.60 2.93
N LYS A 64 0.06 23.65 3.26
CA LYS A 64 -0.75 23.71 4.47
C LYS A 64 -1.88 22.68 4.47
N SER A 65 -2.49 22.41 3.33
CA SER A 65 -3.58 21.42 3.21
C SER A 65 -3.07 19.99 3.46
N ALA A 66 -1.88 19.66 2.94
CA ALA A 66 -1.23 18.39 3.17
C ALA A 66 -0.84 18.21 4.64
N LYS A 67 -0.23 19.23 5.27
CA LYS A 67 0.09 19.21 6.71
C LYS A 67 -1.16 19.05 7.56
N THR A 68 -2.25 19.74 7.22
CA THR A 68 -3.54 19.60 7.91
C THR A 68 -4.10 18.20 7.74
N LEU A 69 -4.06 17.62 6.54
CA LEU A 69 -4.53 16.24 6.32
C LEU A 69 -3.73 15.25 7.15
N LEU A 70 -2.41 15.34 7.16
CA LEU A 70 -1.56 14.46 7.99
C LEU A 70 -1.87 14.63 9.49
N ARG A 71 -2.13 15.85 9.94
CA ARG A 71 -2.55 16.10 11.33
C ARG A 71 -3.89 15.46 11.66
N LEU A 72 -4.87 15.52 10.75
CA LEU A 72 -6.16 14.83 10.91
C LEU A 72 -5.96 13.31 10.99
N LEU A 73 -5.12 12.74 10.13
CA LEU A 73 -4.82 11.31 10.18
C LEU A 73 -4.15 10.90 11.50
N ASP A 74 -3.20 11.69 12.00
CA ASP A 74 -2.57 11.49 13.31
C ASP A 74 -3.63 11.50 14.44
N ILE A 75 -4.53 12.49 14.45
CA ILE A 75 -5.62 12.56 15.43
C ILE A 75 -6.52 11.32 15.37
N ALA A 76 -6.95 10.94 14.18
CA ALA A 76 -7.85 9.79 14.02
C ALA A 76 -7.17 8.47 14.42
N ILE A 77 -5.93 8.25 13.99
CA ILE A 77 -5.19 7.01 14.31
C ILE A 77 -4.93 6.90 15.82
N ASN A 78 -4.57 8.02 16.48
CA ASN A 78 -4.09 7.97 17.85
C ASN A 78 -5.15 8.37 18.89
N GLY A 79 -6.26 8.97 18.47
CA GLY A 79 -7.32 9.44 19.36
C GLY A 79 -6.93 10.68 20.20
N ASN A 80 -5.76 11.28 19.92
CA ASN A 80 -5.23 12.42 20.65
C ASN A 80 -5.50 13.70 19.87
N VAL A 81 -6.40 14.53 20.36
CA VAL A 81 -6.69 15.83 19.73
C VAL A 81 -5.48 16.75 19.79
N LYS A 82 -5.16 17.32 18.64
CA LYS A 82 -4.04 18.26 18.45
C LYS A 82 -4.55 19.52 17.76
N GLU A 83 -3.90 20.65 18.02
CA GLU A 83 -4.22 21.92 17.38
C GLU A 83 -4.12 21.82 15.85
N ILE A 84 -5.10 22.44 15.19
CA ILE A 84 -5.12 22.66 13.74
C ILE A 84 -4.77 24.11 13.47
N ASP A 85 -3.89 24.34 12.51
CA ASP A 85 -3.48 25.70 12.11
C ASP A 85 -4.66 26.55 11.64
N ASP A 86 -4.57 27.87 11.88
CA ASP A 86 -5.55 28.84 11.34
C ASP A 86 -5.47 28.96 9.81
N ASN A 87 -6.55 29.43 9.19
CA ASN A 87 -6.64 29.70 7.74
C ASN A 87 -6.37 28.45 6.86
N VAL A 88 -7.01 27.34 7.19
CA VAL A 88 -6.97 26.11 6.39
C VAL A 88 -7.93 26.19 5.20
N ASP A 89 -7.47 25.82 4.02
CA ASP A 89 -8.34 25.54 2.87
C ASP A 89 -8.97 24.14 3.01
N TRP A 90 -10.03 24.05 3.78
CA TRP A 90 -10.74 22.80 4.07
C TRP A 90 -11.30 22.09 2.83
N ARG A 91 -11.63 22.86 1.79
CA ARG A 91 -12.07 22.25 0.53
C ARG A 91 -10.93 21.50 -0.14
N ASN A 92 -9.73 22.07 -0.14
CA ASN A 92 -8.54 21.41 -0.68
C ASN A 92 -8.14 20.22 0.19
N VAL A 93 -8.24 20.30 1.52
CA VAL A 93 -8.00 19.15 2.43
C VAL A 93 -8.95 17.99 2.11
N LEU A 94 -10.25 18.25 1.90
CA LEU A 94 -11.22 17.23 1.50
C LEU A 94 -10.87 16.58 0.16
N LEU A 95 -10.54 17.39 -0.85
CA LEU A 95 -10.15 16.89 -2.18
C LEU A 95 -8.89 16.00 -2.09
N LEU A 96 -7.91 16.42 -1.29
CA LEU A 96 -6.70 15.65 -1.06
C LEU A 96 -7.02 14.34 -0.32
N ALA A 97 -7.83 14.38 0.74
CA ALA A 97 -8.26 13.20 1.47
C ALA A 97 -8.98 12.18 0.57
N GLN A 98 -9.82 12.68 -0.36
CA GLN A 98 -10.50 11.87 -1.36
C GLN A 98 -9.50 11.22 -2.33
N LYS A 99 -8.57 12.01 -2.90
CA LYS A 99 -7.54 11.52 -3.82
C LYS A 99 -6.66 10.45 -3.17
N GLN A 100 -6.38 10.60 -1.89
CA GLN A 100 -5.51 9.73 -1.10
C GLN A 100 -6.22 8.50 -0.48
N GLY A 101 -7.55 8.38 -0.64
CA GLY A 101 -8.35 7.27 -0.12
C GLY A 101 -8.44 7.20 1.41
N VAL A 102 -8.41 8.37 2.07
CA VAL A 102 -8.39 8.50 3.55
C VAL A 102 -9.48 9.46 4.09
N ARG A 103 -10.48 9.79 3.27
CA ARG A 103 -11.51 10.79 3.64
C ARG A 103 -12.35 10.39 4.85
N GLY A 104 -12.70 9.09 4.99
CA GLY A 104 -13.46 8.59 6.14
C GLY A 104 -12.67 8.75 7.44
N LEU A 105 -11.41 8.32 7.44
CA LEU A 105 -10.53 8.46 8.59
C LEU A 105 -10.27 9.94 8.95
N ALA A 106 -10.02 10.79 7.95
CA ALA A 106 -9.84 12.22 8.20
C ALA A 106 -11.13 12.90 8.73
N TYR A 107 -12.32 12.43 8.33
CA TYR A 107 -13.58 12.90 8.89
C TYR A 107 -13.75 12.50 10.35
N GLU A 108 -13.31 11.31 10.74
CA GLU A 108 -13.33 10.84 12.13
C GLU A 108 -12.54 11.80 13.05
N ALA A 109 -11.40 12.31 12.58
CA ALA A 109 -10.66 13.33 13.31
C ALA A 109 -11.47 14.62 13.54
N LEU A 110 -12.27 15.04 12.56
CA LEU A 110 -13.17 16.20 12.72
C LEU A 110 -14.25 15.94 13.77
N GLU A 111 -14.76 14.71 13.86
CA GLU A 111 -15.72 14.33 14.91
C GLU A 111 -15.06 14.39 16.29
N LEU A 112 -13.83 13.89 16.44
CA LEU A 112 -13.07 13.97 17.70
C LEU A 112 -12.77 15.42 18.10
N LEU A 113 -12.30 16.24 17.16
CA LEU A 113 -12.05 17.67 17.38
C LEU A 113 -13.30 18.41 17.86
N LYS A 114 -14.47 18.11 17.29
CA LYS A 114 -15.73 18.72 17.68
C LYS A 114 -16.18 18.31 19.09
N GLN A 115 -15.91 17.08 19.49
CA GLN A 115 -16.30 16.57 20.81
C GLN A 115 -15.48 17.21 21.94
N GLU A 116 -14.17 17.44 21.71
CA GLU A 116 -13.29 17.95 22.77
C GLU A 116 -13.25 19.48 22.85
N ASN A 117 -13.57 20.18 21.74
CA ASN A 117 -13.42 21.63 21.70
C ASN A 117 -14.59 22.31 20.97
N GLU A 118 -15.66 22.63 21.72
CA GLU A 118 -16.81 23.40 21.18
C GLU A 118 -16.43 24.79 20.65
N ALA A 119 -15.25 25.31 21.00
CA ALA A 119 -14.73 26.63 20.62
C ALA A 119 -13.63 26.57 19.55
N CYS A 120 -13.40 25.43 18.86
CA CYS A 120 -12.40 25.36 17.80
C CYS A 120 -12.79 26.29 16.65
N THR A 121 -12.05 27.38 16.48
CA THR A 121 -12.26 28.39 15.44
C THR A 121 -11.85 27.91 14.06
N CYS A 122 -11.11 26.81 13.98
CA CYS A 122 -10.52 26.23 12.78
C CYS A 122 -11.27 24.97 12.33
N PHE A 123 -12.51 25.15 11.89
CA PHE A 123 -13.35 24.07 11.38
C PHE A 123 -13.77 24.32 9.92
N PRO A 124 -14.07 23.25 9.14
CA PRO A 124 -14.67 23.43 7.81
C PRO A 124 -15.96 24.25 7.88
N ASP A 125 -16.20 25.10 6.88
CA ASP A 125 -17.51 25.73 6.72
C ASP A 125 -18.60 24.66 6.59
N ARG A 126 -19.86 25.07 6.86
CA ARG A 126 -21.00 24.15 6.87
C ARG A 126 -21.14 23.36 5.56
N THR A 127 -20.89 23.98 4.43
CA THR A 127 -21.03 23.35 3.11
C THR A 127 -19.98 22.28 2.92
N THR A 128 -18.73 22.58 3.19
CA THR A 128 -17.60 21.63 3.12
C THR A 128 -17.78 20.48 4.10
N LEU A 129 -18.22 20.77 5.33
CA LEU A 129 -18.48 19.74 6.34
C LEU A 129 -19.61 18.79 5.90
N MET A 130 -20.70 19.30 5.35
CA MET A 130 -21.82 18.48 4.85
C MET A 130 -21.40 17.63 3.65
N GLN A 131 -20.57 18.16 2.75
CA GLN A 131 -20.01 17.38 1.64
C GLN A 131 -19.12 16.24 2.16
N TRP A 132 -18.28 16.52 3.14
CA TRP A 132 -17.38 15.51 3.74
C TRP A 132 -18.19 14.40 4.41
N TYR A 133 -19.17 14.78 5.24
CA TYR A 133 -20.10 13.84 5.86
C TYR A 133 -20.79 12.94 4.83
N ALA A 134 -21.35 13.52 3.77
CA ALA A 134 -22.04 12.76 2.73
C ALA A 134 -21.11 11.77 2.01
N GLN A 135 -19.86 12.17 1.75
CA GLN A 135 -18.86 11.31 1.15
C GLN A 135 -18.44 10.18 2.10
N THR A 136 -18.27 10.46 3.40
CA THR A 136 -17.95 9.45 4.41
C THR A 136 -19.09 8.43 4.55
N ALA A 137 -20.34 8.90 4.66
CA ALA A 137 -21.51 8.02 4.71
C ALA A 137 -21.64 7.13 3.44
N PHE A 138 -21.22 7.63 2.29
CA PHE A 138 -21.15 6.83 1.07
C PHE A 138 -20.07 5.74 1.17
N VAL A 139 -18.89 6.06 1.71
CA VAL A 139 -17.79 5.09 1.94
C VAL A 139 -18.25 3.97 2.88
N GLU A 140 -18.84 4.32 4.02
CA GLU A 140 -19.40 3.36 4.99
C GLU A 140 -20.44 2.44 4.35
N LYS A 141 -21.34 3.00 3.57
CA LYS A 141 -22.34 2.22 2.82
C LYS A 141 -21.70 1.27 1.81
N MET A 142 -20.69 1.73 1.07
CA MET A 142 -19.97 0.89 0.11
C MET A 142 -19.20 -0.22 0.82
N PHE A 143 -18.53 0.09 1.94
CA PHE A 143 -17.86 -0.90 2.77
C PHE A 143 -18.82 -2.01 3.21
N ALA A 144 -19.96 -1.65 3.79
CA ALA A 144 -20.97 -2.62 4.23
C ALA A 144 -21.49 -3.50 3.06
N GLN A 145 -21.70 -2.90 1.88
CA GLN A 145 -22.10 -3.64 0.68
C GLN A 145 -21.01 -4.61 0.20
N HIS A 146 -19.75 -4.17 0.15
CA HIS A 146 -18.62 -5.00 -0.28
C HIS A 146 -18.41 -6.17 0.69
N VAL A 147 -18.49 -5.94 2.00
CA VAL A 147 -18.41 -7.00 3.01
C VAL A 147 -19.52 -8.02 2.83
N ALA A 148 -20.75 -7.60 2.60
CA ALA A 148 -21.87 -8.52 2.35
C ALA A 148 -21.65 -9.35 1.07
N LEU A 149 -21.19 -8.73 -0.01
CA LEU A 149 -20.90 -9.43 -1.27
C LEU A 149 -19.69 -10.38 -1.14
N ALA A 150 -18.66 -10.00 -0.38
CA ALA A 150 -17.54 -10.89 -0.07
C ALA A 150 -17.99 -12.14 0.70
N LYS A 151 -18.87 -11.98 1.72
CA LYS A 151 -19.46 -13.09 2.44
C LYS A 151 -20.25 -14.02 1.52
N ASP A 152 -21.06 -13.47 0.61
CA ASP A 152 -21.84 -14.26 -0.35
C ASP A 152 -20.93 -15.16 -1.21
N VAL A 153 -19.83 -14.61 -1.75
CA VAL A 153 -18.94 -15.39 -2.61
C VAL A 153 -18.08 -16.38 -1.82
N VAL A 154 -17.66 -16.02 -0.63
CA VAL A 154 -16.93 -16.94 0.28
C VAL A 154 -17.79 -18.12 0.64
N GLU A 155 -19.10 -17.95 0.86
CA GLU A 155 -20.02 -19.05 1.11
C GLU A 155 -20.13 -20.00 -0.10
N ILE A 156 -20.07 -19.47 -1.34
CA ILE A 156 -20.03 -20.34 -2.54
C ILE A 156 -18.81 -21.27 -2.50
N TRP A 157 -17.62 -20.75 -2.22
CA TRP A 157 -16.39 -21.55 -2.14
C TRP A 157 -16.40 -22.51 -0.94
N LYS A 158 -16.87 -22.05 0.20
CA LYS A 158 -16.98 -22.84 1.44
C LYS A 158 -17.84 -24.10 1.27
N GLN A 159 -18.95 -24.01 0.50
CA GLN A 159 -19.81 -25.17 0.18
C GLN A 159 -19.08 -26.27 -0.61
N HIS A 160 -17.94 -25.92 -1.22
CA HIS A 160 -17.06 -26.86 -1.93
C HIS A 160 -15.78 -27.21 -1.14
N GLY A 161 -15.76 -26.90 0.17
CA GLY A 161 -14.62 -27.19 1.05
C GLY A 161 -13.43 -26.25 0.90
N ILE A 162 -13.57 -25.15 0.14
CA ILE A 162 -12.51 -24.17 -0.08
C ILE A 162 -12.60 -23.09 1.01
N LYS A 163 -11.44 -22.73 1.56
CA LYS A 163 -11.26 -21.65 2.53
C LYS A 163 -10.68 -20.43 1.85
N THR A 164 -11.10 -19.27 2.29
CA THR A 164 -10.72 -17.98 1.72
C THR A 164 -9.86 -17.18 2.70
N ILE A 165 -8.66 -16.82 2.29
CA ILE A 165 -7.78 -15.87 2.99
C ILE A 165 -7.86 -14.53 2.28
N VAL A 166 -8.17 -13.45 3.00
CA VAL A 166 -8.06 -12.08 2.50
C VAL A 166 -6.76 -11.47 3.03
N PHE A 167 -6.08 -10.67 2.21
CA PHE A 167 -4.73 -10.16 2.56
C PHE A 167 -4.47 -8.71 2.16
N LYS A 168 -5.46 -8.04 1.58
CA LYS A 168 -5.49 -6.58 1.32
C LYS A 168 -6.85 -6.00 1.69
N GLY A 169 -7.04 -4.72 1.46
CA GLY A 169 -8.34 -4.08 1.55
C GLY A 169 -9.08 -4.38 2.85
N LEU A 170 -10.01 -5.30 2.79
CA LEU A 170 -10.81 -5.73 3.92
C LEU A 170 -9.95 -6.29 5.08
N ALA A 171 -8.85 -6.99 4.81
CA ALA A 171 -7.97 -7.49 5.86
C ALA A 171 -7.40 -6.36 6.71
N HIS A 172 -6.92 -5.29 6.08
CA HIS A 172 -6.29 -4.18 6.79
C HIS A 172 -7.29 -3.28 7.52
N SER A 173 -8.58 -3.29 7.12
CA SER A 173 -9.61 -2.47 7.76
C SER A 173 -9.78 -2.76 9.25
N ARG A 174 -9.47 -3.99 9.69
CA ARG A 174 -9.59 -4.40 11.11
C ARG A 174 -8.65 -3.65 12.05
N TYR A 175 -7.64 -2.95 11.51
CA TYR A 175 -6.69 -2.14 12.28
C TYR A 175 -7.09 -0.67 12.41
N TYR A 176 -8.08 -0.24 11.60
CA TYR A 176 -8.58 1.14 11.66
C TYR A 176 -9.49 1.33 12.88
N PRO A 177 -9.52 2.54 13.47
CA PRO A 177 -10.45 2.84 14.58
C PRO A 177 -11.90 2.53 14.23
N LYS A 178 -12.33 2.88 13.00
CA LYS A 178 -13.58 2.42 12.37
C LYS A 178 -13.23 1.66 11.09
N PRO A 179 -13.42 0.33 11.03
CA PRO A 179 -13.09 -0.47 9.85
C PRO A 179 -13.70 0.03 8.54
N GLU A 180 -14.92 0.57 8.60
CA GLU A 180 -15.66 1.12 7.48
C GLU A 180 -15.05 2.40 6.88
N HIS A 181 -14.11 3.04 7.56
CA HIS A 181 -13.36 4.19 7.07
C HIS A 181 -12.14 3.81 6.22
N ARG A 182 -11.78 2.53 6.18
CA ARG A 182 -10.76 2.04 5.25
C ARG A 182 -11.40 1.73 3.90
N GLU A 183 -11.23 2.65 2.94
CA GLU A 183 -11.76 2.50 1.58
C GLU A 183 -11.10 1.32 0.84
N PHE A 184 -11.89 0.44 0.24
CA PHE A 184 -11.39 -0.59 -0.67
C PHE A 184 -12.36 -0.80 -1.83
N GLY A 185 -11.81 -1.13 -3.01
CA GLY A 185 -12.57 -1.39 -4.24
C GLY A 185 -12.69 -2.87 -4.54
N ASP A 186 -11.60 -3.62 -4.35
CA ASP A 186 -11.46 -5.00 -4.75
C ASP A 186 -11.38 -5.93 -3.54
N PHE A 187 -11.84 -7.15 -3.71
CA PHE A 187 -11.71 -8.22 -2.71
C PHE A 187 -10.58 -9.15 -3.12
N ASP A 188 -9.39 -8.90 -2.60
CA ASP A 188 -8.19 -9.68 -2.86
C ASP A 188 -8.15 -10.91 -1.98
N CYS A 189 -8.27 -12.09 -2.57
CA CYS A 189 -8.30 -13.34 -1.84
C CYS A 189 -7.32 -14.39 -2.39
N TYR A 190 -6.94 -15.29 -1.49
CA TYR A 190 -6.18 -16.50 -1.78
C TYR A 190 -6.96 -17.71 -1.30
N LEU A 191 -7.21 -18.64 -2.19
CA LEU A 191 -8.06 -19.80 -1.92
C LEU A 191 -7.22 -21.02 -1.58
N ILE A 192 -7.67 -21.79 -0.57
CA ILE A 192 -7.02 -23.01 -0.10
C ILE A 192 -8.02 -24.15 -0.05
N ASP A 193 -7.68 -25.30 -0.59
CA ASP A 193 -8.48 -26.53 -0.53
C ASP A 193 -8.35 -27.22 0.84
N ALA A 194 -9.03 -28.36 0.98
CA ALA A 194 -9.03 -29.15 2.20
C ALA A 194 -7.66 -29.74 2.56
N ASP A 195 -6.80 -29.93 1.57
CA ASP A 195 -5.45 -30.49 1.71
C ASP A 195 -4.39 -29.40 1.97
N GLY A 196 -4.79 -28.14 2.01
CA GLY A 196 -3.88 -26.98 2.23
C GLY A 196 -3.21 -26.45 0.98
N ASN A 197 -3.63 -26.90 -0.22
CA ASN A 197 -3.05 -26.43 -1.48
C ASN A 197 -3.79 -25.19 -2.01
N CYS A 198 -3.11 -24.42 -2.87
CA CYS A 198 -3.72 -23.32 -3.58
C CYS A 198 -4.87 -23.80 -4.48
N ALA A 199 -6.07 -23.34 -4.20
CA ALA A 199 -7.30 -23.69 -4.91
C ALA A 199 -7.68 -22.66 -5.99
N TYR A 200 -6.75 -21.88 -6.52
CA TYR A 200 -6.98 -20.82 -7.51
C TYR A 200 -7.85 -21.29 -8.69
N LYS A 201 -7.43 -22.37 -9.37
CA LYS A 201 -8.15 -22.90 -10.54
C LYS A 201 -9.52 -23.45 -10.17
N GLN A 202 -9.58 -24.24 -9.11
CA GLN A 202 -10.83 -24.82 -8.60
C GLN A 202 -11.83 -23.73 -8.23
N GLY A 203 -11.36 -22.66 -7.54
CA GLY A 203 -12.22 -21.53 -7.16
C GLY A 203 -12.77 -20.79 -8.37
N ASN A 204 -11.97 -20.61 -9.46
CA ASN A 204 -12.41 -20.02 -10.71
C ASN A 204 -13.48 -20.89 -11.40
N GLU A 205 -13.30 -22.20 -11.45
CA GLU A 205 -14.26 -23.13 -12.07
C GLU A 205 -15.60 -23.13 -11.34
N ILE A 206 -15.59 -23.19 -10.00
CA ILE A 206 -16.81 -23.15 -9.19
C ILE A 206 -17.66 -21.92 -9.48
N VAL A 207 -17.04 -20.74 -9.57
CA VAL A 207 -17.80 -19.51 -9.84
C VAL A 207 -18.23 -19.40 -11.30
N ARG A 208 -17.49 -19.98 -12.26
CA ARG A 208 -17.92 -20.11 -13.64
C ARG A 208 -19.18 -21.00 -13.78
N GLU A 209 -19.22 -22.11 -13.06
CA GLU A 209 -20.40 -22.98 -13.00
C GLU A 209 -21.65 -22.29 -12.43
N LYS A 210 -21.44 -21.27 -11.59
CA LYS A 210 -22.52 -20.38 -11.10
C LYS A 210 -22.86 -19.25 -12.07
N GLY A 211 -22.25 -19.23 -13.27
CA GLY A 211 -22.49 -18.23 -14.31
C GLY A 211 -21.77 -16.91 -14.13
N LEU A 212 -20.74 -16.84 -13.26
CA LEU A 212 -19.94 -15.64 -13.10
C LEU A 212 -18.88 -15.53 -14.19
N MET A 213 -18.62 -14.29 -14.63
CA MET A 213 -17.52 -14.00 -15.54
C MET A 213 -16.20 -14.03 -14.77
N VAL A 214 -15.22 -14.76 -15.32
CA VAL A 214 -13.86 -14.88 -14.78
C VAL A 214 -12.88 -14.56 -15.89
N ASP A 215 -12.11 -13.49 -15.70
CA ASP A 215 -10.96 -13.16 -16.54
C ASP A 215 -9.68 -13.66 -15.84
N ASP A 216 -9.06 -14.69 -16.36
CA ASP A 216 -7.82 -15.30 -15.87
C ASP A 216 -6.66 -15.16 -16.87
N GLY A 217 -6.72 -14.15 -17.73
CA GLY A 217 -5.66 -13.84 -18.69
C GLY A 217 -4.34 -13.40 -18.04
N TRP A 218 -4.38 -12.93 -16.79
CA TRP A 218 -3.21 -12.54 -16.01
C TRP A 218 -2.70 -13.69 -15.14
N TYR A 219 -1.39 -13.91 -15.10
CA TYR A 219 -0.82 -15.07 -14.41
C TYR A 219 -0.91 -15.02 -12.87
N LYS A 220 -1.00 -13.82 -12.29
CA LYS A 220 -0.93 -13.62 -10.85
C LYS A 220 -2.28 -13.81 -10.17
N HIS A 221 -3.34 -13.33 -10.78
CA HIS A 221 -4.71 -13.43 -10.28
C HIS A 221 -5.73 -13.43 -11.43
N SER A 222 -6.94 -13.82 -11.14
CA SER A 222 -8.09 -13.65 -12.00
C SER A 222 -9.01 -12.57 -11.46
N HIS A 223 -9.70 -11.86 -12.36
CA HIS A 223 -10.78 -10.94 -11.98
C HIS A 223 -12.13 -11.66 -12.13
N ILE A 224 -12.93 -11.63 -11.05
CA ILE A 224 -14.26 -12.20 -11.02
C ILE A 224 -15.24 -11.05 -10.76
N ALA A 225 -16.16 -10.81 -11.69
CA ALA A 225 -17.21 -9.81 -11.50
C ALA A 225 -18.37 -10.41 -10.69
N TYR A 226 -18.58 -9.96 -9.48
CA TYR A 226 -19.69 -10.38 -8.64
C TYR A 226 -20.56 -9.18 -8.23
N LYS A 227 -21.67 -8.97 -8.96
CA LYS A 227 -22.55 -7.80 -8.76
C LYS A 227 -21.77 -6.48 -8.88
N LYS A 228 -21.55 -5.77 -7.75
CA LYS A 228 -20.80 -4.51 -7.67
C LYS A 228 -19.41 -4.68 -7.04
N LEU A 229 -18.97 -5.89 -6.81
CA LEU A 229 -17.68 -6.19 -6.23
C LEU A 229 -16.80 -6.85 -7.28
N THR A 230 -15.62 -6.33 -7.49
CA THR A 230 -14.53 -7.02 -8.20
C THR A 230 -13.79 -7.91 -7.21
N ILE A 231 -13.61 -9.16 -7.57
CA ILE A 231 -12.87 -10.11 -6.75
C ILE A 231 -11.59 -10.45 -7.50
N GLU A 232 -10.46 -10.28 -6.85
CA GLU A 232 -9.17 -10.74 -7.33
C GLU A 232 -8.82 -12.06 -6.63
N ASN A 233 -9.07 -13.18 -7.34
CA ASN A 233 -8.64 -14.48 -6.86
C ASN A 233 -7.18 -14.68 -7.25
N HIS A 234 -6.28 -14.68 -6.26
CA HIS A 234 -4.85 -14.73 -6.48
C HIS A 234 -4.32 -16.17 -6.54
N GLN A 235 -3.49 -16.44 -7.54
CA GLN A 235 -2.65 -17.64 -7.60
C GLN A 235 -1.35 -17.43 -6.84
N PHE A 236 -0.86 -16.18 -6.81
CA PHE A 236 0.41 -15.80 -6.16
C PHE A 236 0.25 -14.49 -5.40
N PHE A 237 0.84 -14.41 -4.21
CA PHE A 237 0.92 -13.17 -3.44
C PHE A 237 1.86 -12.14 -4.08
N THR A 238 2.94 -12.62 -4.69
CA THR A 238 4.01 -11.80 -5.26
C THR A 238 4.23 -12.09 -6.75
N SER A 239 5.10 -11.33 -7.40
CA SER A 239 5.41 -11.46 -8.83
C SER A 239 6.45 -12.57 -9.09
N VAL A 240 6.06 -13.84 -8.90
CA VAL A 240 6.95 -15.01 -8.92
C VAL A 240 7.68 -15.31 -10.23
N ARG A 241 7.32 -14.65 -11.35
CA ARG A 241 7.94 -14.93 -12.65
C ARG A 241 9.30 -14.30 -12.83
N HIS A 242 9.59 -13.24 -12.11
CA HIS A 242 10.68 -12.33 -12.45
C HIS A 242 11.85 -12.35 -11.46
N GLY A 243 11.62 -12.54 -10.16
CA GLY A 243 12.68 -12.47 -9.17
C GLY A 243 12.84 -13.70 -8.29
N GLY A 244 14.07 -14.01 -7.91
CA GLY A 244 14.37 -15.05 -6.92
C GLY A 244 13.82 -14.66 -5.55
N THR A 245 13.93 -13.38 -5.19
CA THR A 245 13.45 -12.82 -3.91
C THR A 245 11.93 -12.82 -3.84
N ASP A 246 11.23 -12.44 -4.92
CA ASP A 246 9.76 -12.48 -5.00
C ASP A 246 9.23 -13.89 -4.82
N ARG A 247 9.90 -14.88 -5.44
CA ARG A 247 9.54 -16.29 -5.30
C ARG A 247 9.80 -16.79 -3.88
N ALA A 248 10.92 -16.40 -3.28
CA ALA A 248 11.25 -16.78 -1.91
C ALA A 248 10.25 -16.18 -0.90
N LEU A 249 9.82 -14.91 -1.10
CA LEU A 249 8.80 -14.28 -0.27
C LEU A 249 7.45 -15.00 -0.44
N TYR A 250 7.04 -15.33 -1.67
CA TYR A 250 5.82 -16.10 -1.92
C TYR A 250 5.85 -17.45 -1.19
N GLN A 251 6.95 -18.20 -1.29
CA GLN A 251 7.12 -19.48 -0.60
C GLN A 251 7.01 -19.31 0.92
N TYR A 252 7.69 -18.31 1.48
CA TYR A 252 7.59 -18.00 2.90
C TYR A 252 6.13 -17.71 3.32
N MET A 253 5.37 -16.95 2.54
CA MET A 253 3.98 -16.64 2.84
C MET A 253 3.09 -17.89 2.83
N VAL A 254 3.29 -18.78 1.86
CA VAL A 254 2.56 -20.06 1.79
C VAL A 254 2.91 -20.95 2.99
N GLU A 255 4.20 -21.04 3.35
CA GLU A 255 4.64 -21.79 4.52
C GLU A 255 4.09 -21.21 5.83
N ALA A 256 4.04 -19.88 5.95
CA ALA A 256 3.51 -19.18 7.12
C ALA A 256 2.01 -19.41 7.34
N ILE A 257 1.24 -19.66 6.29
CA ILE A 257 -0.19 -20.00 6.41
C ILE A 257 -0.36 -21.31 7.19
N GLY A 258 0.49 -22.32 6.94
CA GLY A 258 0.42 -23.60 7.66
C GLY A 258 -0.98 -24.22 7.64
N ASP A 259 -1.47 -24.61 8.84
CA ASP A 259 -2.88 -25.04 8.97
C ASP A 259 -3.80 -23.82 9.00
N VAL A 260 -4.52 -23.59 7.91
CA VAL A 260 -5.47 -22.47 7.78
C VAL A 260 -6.54 -22.45 8.87
N ASN A 261 -6.83 -23.58 9.53
CA ASN A 261 -7.80 -23.60 10.65
C ASN A 261 -7.28 -22.89 11.91
N GLN A 262 -5.97 -22.68 12.00
CA GLN A 262 -5.32 -21.95 13.11
C GLN A 262 -5.22 -20.44 12.83
N LEU A 263 -5.55 -20.02 11.62
CA LEU A 263 -5.53 -18.60 11.28
C LEU A 263 -6.68 -17.83 11.94
N GLU A 264 -6.42 -16.58 12.23
CA GLU A 264 -7.43 -15.62 12.67
C GLU A 264 -8.50 -15.45 11.57
N ARG A 265 -9.73 -15.21 11.98
CA ARG A 265 -10.85 -14.86 11.09
C ARG A 265 -11.27 -13.43 11.31
N LEU A 266 -11.72 -12.79 10.26
CA LEU A 266 -12.43 -11.52 10.40
C LEU A 266 -13.74 -11.75 11.17
N ASP A 267 -14.00 -10.87 12.14
CA ASP A 267 -15.14 -10.98 13.04
C ASP A 267 -16.47 -11.23 12.31
N GLY A 268 -17.19 -12.24 12.78
CA GLY A 268 -18.49 -12.62 12.21
C GLY A 268 -18.45 -13.11 10.76
N THR A 269 -17.31 -13.66 10.31
CA THR A 269 -17.13 -14.20 8.96
C THR A 269 -16.41 -15.53 8.94
N ASP A 270 -16.43 -16.22 7.80
CA ASP A 270 -15.58 -17.38 7.48
C ASP A 270 -14.38 -16.98 6.59
N ILE A 271 -13.95 -15.72 6.68
CA ILE A 271 -12.82 -15.18 5.96
C ILE A 271 -11.60 -15.18 6.89
N TYR A 272 -10.54 -15.86 6.47
CA TYR A 272 -9.27 -15.90 7.19
C TYR A 272 -8.37 -14.75 6.80
N VAL A 273 -7.41 -14.41 7.66
CA VAL A 273 -6.37 -13.42 7.39
C VAL A 273 -4.99 -14.03 7.52
N LEU A 274 -3.98 -13.39 6.94
CA LEU A 274 -2.60 -13.83 7.05
C LEU A 274 -2.09 -13.75 8.50
N PRO A 275 -1.12 -14.61 8.89
CA PRO A 275 -0.36 -14.42 10.11
C PRO A 275 0.31 -13.05 10.15
N ILE A 276 0.39 -12.44 11.33
CA ILE A 276 0.84 -11.05 11.52
C ILE A 276 2.17 -10.75 10.79
N VAL A 277 3.18 -11.63 10.93
CA VAL A 277 4.49 -11.44 10.28
C VAL A 277 4.37 -11.49 8.76
N ALA A 278 3.64 -12.48 8.22
CA ALA A 278 3.43 -12.62 6.78
C ALA A 278 2.64 -11.43 6.22
N GLU A 279 1.64 -10.94 6.95
CA GLU A 279 0.87 -9.76 6.58
C GLU A 279 1.75 -8.51 6.53
N GLY A 280 2.57 -8.27 7.55
CA GLY A 280 3.51 -7.13 7.57
C GLY A 280 4.49 -7.15 6.41
N LEU A 281 5.08 -8.31 6.11
CA LEU A 281 5.97 -8.49 4.95
C LEU A 281 5.24 -8.24 3.62
N PHE A 282 4.00 -8.73 3.51
CA PHE A 282 3.18 -8.48 2.33
C PHE A 282 2.84 -6.99 2.17
N MET A 283 2.49 -6.29 3.25
CA MET A 283 2.19 -4.85 3.21
C MET A 283 3.41 -4.05 2.75
N LEU A 284 4.61 -4.38 3.24
CA LEU A 284 5.87 -3.79 2.79
C LEU A 284 6.10 -4.03 1.29
N TYR A 285 6.03 -5.28 0.86
CA TYR A 285 6.21 -5.68 -0.54
C TYR A 285 5.21 -4.95 -1.46
N HIS A 286 3.93 -4.97 -1.10
CA HIS A 286 2.86 -4.37 -1.88
C HIS A 286 3.01 -2.84 -1.99
N SER A 287 3.28 -2.18 -0.86
CA SER A 287 3.49 -0.72 -0.82
C SER A 287 4.74 -0.31 -1.61
N LEU A 288 5.82 -1.10 -1.52
CA LEU A 288 7.02 -0.89 -2.32
C LEU A 288 6.73 -1.05 -3.82
N SER A 289 6.00 -2.09 -4.21
CA SER A 289 5.59 -2.31 -5.60
C SER A 289 4.80 -1.11 -6.15
N HIS A 290 3.82 -0.60 -5.39
CA HIS A 290 3.08 0.60 -5.77
C HIS A 290 3.98 1.82 -5.88
N PHE A 291 4.85 2.05 -4.89
CA PHE A 291 5.79 3.16 -4.93
C PHE A 291 6.65 3.15 -6.18
N LEU A 292 7.08 1.98 -6.62
CA LEU A 292 7.97 1.81 -7.78
C LEU A 292 7.27 1.95 -9.12
N VAL A 293 6.05 1.43 -9.25
CA VAL A 293 5.40 1.22 -10.55
C VAL A 293 4.23 2.17 -10.77
N GLU A 294 3.24 2.14 -9.87
CA GLU A 294 1.94 2.80 -10.10
C GLU A 294 1.81 4.14 -9.36
N GLY A 295 2.63 4.37 -8.37
CA GLY A 295 2.51 5.45 -7.38
C GLY A 295 1.84 4.96 -6.11
N ILE A 296 2.34 5.46 -5.00
CA ILE A 296 1.84 5.18 -3.66
C ILE A 296 0.89 6.31 -3.23
N ASN A 297 -0.03 6.04 -2.33
CA ASN A 297 -0.90 7.03 -1.72
C ASN A 297 -0.89 6.92 -0.19
N LEU A 298 -1.44 7.94 0.52
CA LEU A 298 -1.43 7.98 1.98
C LEU A 298 -2.11 6.78 2.63
N ARG A 299 -3.07 6.14 1.96
CA ARG A 299 -3.73 4.96 2.48
C ARG A 299 -2.76 3.82 2.79
N HIS A 300 -1.70 3.63 1.98
CA HIS A 300 -0.69 2.60 2.25
C HIS A 300 0.11 2.91 3.53
N PHE A 301 0.41 4.19 3.78
CA PHE A 301 1.10 4.61 5.01
C PHE A 301 0.19 4.49 6.24
N VAL A 302 -1.09 4.81 6.07
CA VAL A 302 -2.09 4.64 7.13
C VAL A 302 -2.30 3.16 7.45
N ASP A 303 -2.41 2.29 6.44
CA ASP A 303 -2.49 0.84 6.62
C ASP A 303 -1.32 0.36 7.49
N TRP A 304 -0.09 0.77 7.16
CA TRP A 304 1.11 0.42 7.93
C TRP A 304 1.08 1.01 9.35
N ALA A 305 0.72 2.28 9.50
CA ALA A 305 0.66 2.95 10.80
C ALA A 305 -0.35 2.29 11.75
N CYS A 306 -1.53 1.93 11.25
CA CYS A 306 -2.54 1.23 12.03
C CYS A 306 -2.10 -0.21 12.38
N TRP A 307 -1.46 -0.90 11.42
CA TRP A 307 -0.94 -2.25 11.62
C TRP A 307 0.16 -2.29 12.68
N ILE A 308 1.18 -1.43 12.59
CA ILE A 308 2.28 -1.40 13.55
C ILE A 308 1.81 -1.00 14.94
N LYS A 309 0.93 0.00 15.03
CA LYS A 309 0.32 0.43 16.30
C LYS A 309 -0.37 -0.73 17.03
N THR A 310 -1.06 -1.60 16.29
CA THR A 310 -1.83 -2.71 16.86
C THR A 310 -0.98 -3.93 17.18
N ASN A 311 0.11 -4.15 16.43
CA ASN A 311 0.82 -5.41 16.45
C ASN A 311 2.27 -5.31 16.98
N GLN A 312 2.79 -4.12 17.26
CA GLN A 312 4.18 -3.95 17.67
C GLN A 312 4.58 -4.81 18.89
N ASP A 313 3.69 -5.02 19.84
CA ASP A 313 3.94 -5.85 21.03
C ASP A 313 3.84 -7.36 20.78
N LYS A 314 3.37 -7.75 19.59
CA LYS A 314 3.20 -9.15 19.17
C LYS A 314 4.33 -9.64 18.28
N LEU A 315 5.28 -8.75 17.96
CA LEU A 315 6.39 -9.00 17.06
C LEU A 315 7.72 -9.11 17.82
N GLU A 316 8.49 -10.14 17.49
CA GLU A 316 9.92 -10.15 17.76
C GLU A 316 10.61 -9.35 16.64
N TRP A 317 10.88 -8.08 16.90
CA TRP A 317 11.35 -7.12 15.89
C TRP A 317 12.68 -7.53 15.24
N SER A 318 13.62 -8.10 15.99
CA SER A 318 14.88 -8.61 15.44
C SER A 318 14.64 -9.65 14.34
N ASP A 319 13.69 -10.54 14.57
CA ASP A 319 13.33 -11.59 13.62
C ASP A 319 12.58 -11.02 12.42
N PHE A 320 11.66 -10.08 12.66
CA PHE A 320 10.96 -9.39 11.59
C PHE A 320 11.92 -8.61 10.67
N TYR A 321 12.87 -7.86 11.23
CA TYR A 321 13.90 -7.16 10.45
C TYR A 321 14.82 -8.12 9.72
N SER A 322 15.16 -9.26 10.31
CA SER A 322 15.94 -10.31 9.63
C SER A 322 15.22 -10.86 8.40
N LEU A 323 13.88 -11.01 8.47
CA LEU A 323 13.04 -11.37 7.33
C LEU A 323 12.96 -10.23 6.32
N CYS A 324 12.78 -8.98 6.75
CA CYS A 324 12.83 -7.82 5.86
C CYS A 324 14.14 -7.79 5.08
N LYS A 325 15.27 -7.98 5.75
CA LYS A 325 16.59 -8.05 5.11
C LYS A 325 16.70 -9.21 4.13
N ARG A 326 16.22 -10.40 4.52
CA ARG A 326 16.19 -11.58 3.63
C ARG A 326 15.43 -11.30 2.33
N PHE A 327 14.35 -10.54 2.41
CA PHE A 327 13.51 -10.21 1.26
C PHE A 327 13.77 -8.81 0.69
N ARG A 328 14.86 -8.15 1.07
CA ARG A 328 15.26 -6.81 0.59
C ARG A 328 14.18 -5.74 0.82
N LEU A 329 13.51 -5.79 1.95
CA LEU A 329 12.49 -4.85 2.39
C LEU A 329 12.95 -3.97 3.56
N ASP A 330 14.17 -4.18 4.07
CA ASP A 330 14.71 -3.54 5.28
C ASP A 330 14.80 -2.01 5.16
N GLY A 331 15.29 -1.48 4.05
CA GLY A 331 15.30 -0.03 3.86
C GLY A 331 13.90 0.58 3.75
N PHE A 332 12.94 -0.15 3.16
CA PHE A 332 11.58 0.38 3.00
C PHE A 332 10.75 0.29 4.30
N VAL A 333 11.01 -0.69 5.16
CA VAL A 333 10.41 -0.73 6.51
C VAL A 333 10.83 0.48 7.33
N ASP A 334 12.08 0.94 7.22
CA ASP A 334 12.55 2.15 7.89
C ASP A 334 11.85 3.41 7.37
N VAL A 335 11.61 3.49 6.05
CA VAL A 335 10.81 4.57 5.45
C VAL A 335 9.40 4.59 6.03
N LEU A 336 8.70 3.45 6.03
CA LEU A 336 7.32 3.39 6.51
C LEU A 336 7.23 3.64 8.03
N ASN A 337 8.19 3.13 8.82
CA ASN A 337 8.26 3.41 10.26
C ASN A 337 8.51 4.91 10.52
N THR A 338 9.39 5.54 9.75
CA THR A 338 9.62 6.99 9.86
C THR A 338 8.36 7.78 9.55
N ILE A 339 7.64 7.41 8.49
CA ILE A 339 6.36 8.06 8.14
C ILE A 339 5.33 7.86 9.26
N ALA A 340 5.18 6.65 9.77
CA ALA A 340 4.23 6.33 10.83
C ALA A 340 4.51 7.16 12.11
N VAL A 341 5.78 7.29 12.50
CA VAL A 341 6.18 8.04 13.70
C VAL A 341 6.12 9.55 13.48
N LYS A 342 6.77 10.08 12.45
CA LYS A 342 6.94 11.53 12.27
C LYS A 342 5.71 12.24 11.73
N TYR A 343 4.95 11.59 10.85
CA TYR A 343 3.85 12.23 10.15
C TYR A 343 2.47 11.74 10.60
N LEU A 344 2.38 10.51 11.10
CA LEU A 344 1.13 9.92 11.58
C LEU A 344 1.08 9.70 13.10
N GLY A 345 2.11 10.16 13.82
CA GLY A 345 2.12 10.25 15.28
C GLY A 345 2.11 8.92 16.04
N VAL A 346 2.45 7.81 15.38
CA VAL A 346 2.50 6.50 16.05
C VAL A 346 3.67 6.47 17.03
N GLU A 347 3.38 6.08 18.27
CA GLU A 347 4.41 5.85 19.28
C GLU A 347 4.88 4.40 19.21
N LEU A 348 6.19 4.20 19.07
CA LEU A 348 6.81 2.88 19.11
C LEU A 348 7.27 2.60 20.54
N ASN A 349 6.91 1.41 21.05
CA ASN A 349 7.26 0.97 22.40
C ASN A 349 8.77 0.69 22.53
N ASP A 350 9.37 0.15 21.50
CA ASP A 350 10.82 -0.03 21.41
C ASP A 350 11.42 0.93 20.38
N LYS A 351 12.05 2.00 20.87
CA LYS A 351 12.70 2.99 20.01
C LYS A 351 14.00 2.49 19.36
N SER A 352 14.54 1.37 19.81
CA SER A 352 15.77 0.79 19.23
C SER A 352 15.53 0.21 17.83
N ILE A 353 14.27 -0.10 17.49
CA ILE A 353 13.86 -0.58 16.17
C ILE A 353 13.60 0.56 15.18
N PHE A 354 13.66 1.80 15.62
CA PHE A 354 13.40 2.96 14.79
C PHE A 354 14.71 3.50 14.20
N ALA A 355 14.88 3.29 12.91
CA ALA A 355 15.90 3.98 12.12
C ALA A 355 15.25 5.13 11.35
N ASP A 356 15.70 6.36 11.60
CA ASP A 356 15.19 7.54 10.90
C ASP A 356 15.64 7.52 9.44
N SER A 357 14.69 7.34 8.53
CA SER A 357 14.98 7.35 7.10
C SER A 357 14.82 8.74 6.50
N LYS A 358 15.91 9.26 5.93
CA LYS A 358 15.91 10.52 5.15
C LYS A 358 15.00 10.48 3.93
N PHE A 359 14.63 9.30 3.45
CA PHE A 359 13.76 9.12 2.29
C PHE A 359 12.27 9.20 2.61
N ALA A 360 11.90 9.24 3.90
CA ALA A 360 10.49 9.30 4.31
C ALA A 360 9.80 10.56 3.79
N GLU A 361 10.46 11.72 3.88
CA GLU A 361 9.92 13.00 3.39
C GLU A 361 9.65 12.95 1.88
N MET A 362 10.62 12.52 1.09
CA MET A 362 10.46 12.38 -0.36
C MET A 362 9.36 11.36 -0.72
N THR A 363 9.26 10.27 0.02
CA THR A 363 8.25 9.23 -0.23
C THR A 363 6.83 9.75 0.06
N ILE A 364 6.63 10.49 1.14
CA ILE A 364 5.32 11.07 1.47
C ILE A 364 4.95 12.22 0.54
N GLU A 365 5.92 13.04 0.12
CA GLU A 365 5.71 14.08 -0.89
C GLU A 365 5.34 13.49 -2.26
N SER A 366 5.99 12.40 -2.67
CA SER A 366 5.62 11.65 -3.88
C SER A 366 4.16 11.19 -3.81
N ALA A 367 3.69 10.67 -2.67
CA ALA A 367 2.30 10.28 -2.50
C ALA A 367 1.33 11.45 -2.61
N LEU A 368 1.67 12.59 -2.03
CA LEU A 368 0.79 13.77 -1.95
C LEU A 368 0.67 14.50 -3.28
N TYR A 369 1.78 14.67 -4.01
CA TYR A 369 1.87 15.57 -5.15
C TYR A 369 2.02 14.86 -6.50
N ASP A 370 2.40 13.59 -6.50
CA ASP A 370 2.45 12.84 -7.74
C ASP A 370 1.03 12.60 -8.29
N ASP A 371 0.85 13.02 -9.55
CA ASP A 371 -0.34 12.68 -10.30
C ASP A 371 -0.24 11.21 -10.70
N SER A 372 -1.14 10.36 -10.27
CA SER A 372 -1.11 8.90 -10.45
C SER A 372 -1.14 8.41 -11.92
N SER A 373 -1.17 9.31 -12.89
CA SER A 373 -1.04 8.97 -14.30
C SER A 373 0.42 8.79 -14.73
N ILE A 374 1.08 7.79 -14.18
CA ILE A 374 2.50 7.47 -14.48
C ILE A 374 2.75 7.19 -15.96
N TYR A 375 1.76 6.72 -16.68
CA TYR A 375 1.85 6.47 -18.13
C TYR A 375 2.18 7.71 -18.96
N ASN A 376 2.01 8.93 -18.41
CA ASN A 376 2.25 10.19 -19.09
C ASN A 376 3.50 10.96 -18.62
N ARG A 377 4.29 10.42 -17.69
CA ARG A 377 5.43 11.14 -17.13
C ARG A 377 6.75 10.71 -17.73
N GLY A 378 7.54 11.71 -18.14
CA GLY A 378 8.84 11.52 -18.74
C GLY A 378 9.82 10.77 -17.81
N LYS A 379 10.88 10.20 -18.43
CA LYS A 379 11.92 9.36 -17.83
C LYS A 379 12.55 9.87 -16.50
N GLY A 380 12.42 11.16 -16.13
CA GLY A 380 13.05 11.74 -14.93
C GLY A 380 12.52 11.24 -13.58
N GLN A 381 11.23 10.87 -13.46
CA GLN A 381 10.66 10.42 -12.19
C GLN A 381 11.00 8.96 -11.86
N TRP A 382 11.23 8.12 -12.86
CA TRP A 382 11.77 6.78 -12.70
C TRP A 382 13.13 6.79 -12.00
N TYR A 383 13.99 7.72 -12.36
CA TYR A 383 15.31 7.89 -11.75
C TYR A 383 15.21 8.28 -10.27
N GLN A 384 14.29 9.19 -9.92
CA GLN A 384 14.07 9.59 -8.53
C GLN A 384 13.58 8.41 -7.67
N ARG A 385 12.68 7.58 -8.19
CA ARG A 385 12.18 6.39 -7.49
C ARG A 385 13.24 5.31 -7.33
N LEU A 386 14.01 5.03 -8.37
CA LEU A 386 15.15 4.11 -8.31
C LEU A 386 16.22 4.58 -7.32
N HIS A 387 16.42 5.89 -7.18
CA HIS A 387 17.35 6.48 -6.22
C HIS A 387 16.90 6.26 -4.77
N VAL A 388 15.62 6.46 -4.47
CA VAL A 388 15.05 6.14 -3.14
C VAL A 388 15.32 4.68 -2.77
N ILE A 389 15.12 3.78 -3.73
CA ILE A 389 15.32 2.35 -3.53
C ILE A 389 16.79 2.02 -3.32
N GLY A 390 17.69 2.52 -4.19
CA GLY A 390 19.12 2.24 -4.11
C GLY A 390 19.73 2.64 -2.78
N ASN A 391 19.26 3.74 -2.24
CA ASN A 391 19.76 4.24 -0.96
C ASN A 391 19.04 3.65 0.27
N ALA A 392 17.77 3.24 0.13
CA ALA A 392 17.04 2.56 1.21
C ALA A 392 17.57 1.13 1.46
N PHE A 393 18.20 0.49 0.46
CA PHE A 393 18.69 -0.89 0.55
C PHE A 393 20.20 -1.01 0.87
N ARG A 394 20.92 0.08 1.14
CA ARG A 394 22.37 0.08 1.39
C ARG A 394 22.83 0.18 2.85
N TYR A 395 21.91 0.32 3.79
CA TYR A 395 22.26 0.42 5.21
C TYR A 395 21.69 -0.80 5.98
#